data_11be84291458c186e48648e2bbbcd1e6
#
_entry.id   11be84291458c186e48648e2bbbcd1e6
#
_cell.length_a   1.000
_cell.length_b   1.000
_cell.length_c   1.000
_cell.angle_alpha   90.00
_cell.angle_beta   90.00
_cell.angle_gamma   90.00
#
_symmetry.space_group_name_H-M   'P 1'
#
loop_
_entity.id
_entity.type
_entity.pdbx_description
1 polymer ?
#
loop_
_entity_poly.entity_id
_entity_poly.type
_entity_poly.pdbx_seq_one_letter_code
_entity_poly.pdbx_strand_id
1 'polypeptide(L)'
;MNDFFNDVIIISALTIIAIFFYLIIFGQIMKVKKRSGKSKPRQQALDKAAELMVEFMQTGEEWRLGTLNSITTLDDYIDKKRGIYRTEDILADNDLLMKLGSFYGEILCNKKHYKWNFTKDLIPQLVKKGEVIYPFELVKQKITGDIENLYNYTKSL
;
A
#
# COMPACT_ATOMS: atom_id res chain seq x y z
N MET A 1 8.81 47.70 8.02
CA MET A 1 8.39 47.51 6.61
C MET A 1 9.09 46.31 5.96
N ASN A 2 10.32 45.93 6.39
CA ASN A 2 11.05 44.77 5.85
C ASN A 2 10.49 43.41 6.31
N ASP A 3 9.93 43.30 7.51
CA ASP A 3 9.44 42.01 8.04
C ASP A 3 8.23 41.51 7.29
N PHE A 4 7.31 42.37 6.91
CA PHE A 4 6.11 42.03 6.13
C PHE A 4 6.48 41.44 4.73
N PHE A 5 7.49 42.01 4.08
CA PHE A 5 7.98 41.47 2.79
C PHE A 5 8.63 40.09 2.92
N ASN A 6 9.39 39.85 4.01
CA ASN A 6 9.99 38.56 4.27
C ASN A 6 8.93 37.48 4.54
N ASP A 7 7.90 37.80 5.32
CA ASP A 7 6.80 36.87 5.61
C ASP A 7 6.03 36.48 4.35
N VAL A 8 5.76 37.45 3.45
CA VAL A 8 5.07 37.18 2.17
C VAL A 8 5.93 36.28 1.27
N ILE A 9 7.25 36.48 1.22
CA ILE A 9 8.18 35.65 0.44
C ILE A 9 8.22 34.20 1.01
N ILE A 10 8.29 34.05 2.32
CA ILE A 10 8.32 32.74 2.98
C ILE A 10 7.02 31.99 2.73
N ILE A 11 5.86 32.63 2.87
CA ILE A 11 4.54 32.00 2.62
C ILE A 11 4.40 31.59 1.16
N SER A 12 4.84 32.43 0.22
CA SER A 12 4.79 32.09 -1.21
C SER A 12 5.71 30.92 -1.57
N ALA A 13 6.92 30.86 -0.99
CA ALA A 13 7.84 29.76 -1.19
C ALA A 13 7.29 28.42 -0.63
N LEU A 14 6.71 28.45 0.56
CA LEU A 14 6.08 27.28 1.17
C LEU A 14 4.88 26.79 0.34
N THR A 15 4.09 27.69 -0.19
CA THR A 15 2.94 27.36 -1.05
C THR A 15 3.40 26.70 -2.36
N ILE A 16 4.46 27.19 -2.99
CA ILE A 16 5.03 26.63 -4.20
C ILE A 16 5.59 25.22 -3.93
N ILE A 17 6.28 25.03 -2.81
CA ILE A 17 6.80 23.72 -2.38
C ILE A 17 5.66 22.73 -2.17
N ALA A 18 4.58 23.15 -1.49
CA ALA A 18 3.40 22.31 -1.25
C ALA A 18 2.71 21.89 -2.57
N ILE A 19 2.56 22.83 -3.52
CA ILE A 19 2.01 22.54 -4.86
C ILE A 19 2.93 21.56 -5.61
N PHE A 20 4.24 21.72 -5.53
CA PHE A 20 5.19 20.83 -6.20
C PHE A 20 5.15 19.41 -5.64
N PHE A 21 5.07 19.27 -4.31
CA PHE A 21 4.85 17.98 -3.65
C PHE A 21 3.51 17.36 -4.05
N TYR A 22 2.44 18.14 -4.07
CA TYR A 22 1.13 17.67 -4.53
C TYR A 22 1.18 17.16 -5.98
N LEU A 23 1.84 17.89 -6.89
CA LEU A 23 1.99 17.49 -8.30
C LEU A 23 2.84 16.22 -8.46
N ILE A 24 3.90 16.04 -7.65
CA ILE A 24 4.72 14.82 -7.67
C ILE A 24 3.88 13.62 -7.20
N ILE A 25 3.15 13.75 -6.09
CA ILE A 25 2.28 12.71 -5.55
C ILE A 25 1.17 12.38 -6.55
N PHE A 26 0.49 13.39 -7.08
CA PHE A 26 -0.55 13.24 -8.09
C PHE A 26 -0.01 12.61 -9.38
N GLY A 27 1.19 13.02 -9.81
CA GLY A 27 1.89 12.44 -10.97
C GLY A 27 2.25 10.96 -10.76
N GLN A 28 2.63 10.54 -9.56
CA GLN A 28 2.87 9.14 -9.22
C GLN A 28 1.57 8.33 -9.25
N ILE A 29 0.49 8.86 -8.66
CA ILE A 29 -0.85 8.25 -8.68
C ILE A 29 -1.36 8.11 -10.12
N MET A 30 -1.20 9.15 -10.95
CA MET A 30 -1.63 9.14 -12.35
C MET A 30 -0.77 8.21 -13.23
N LYS A 31 0.55 8.06 -12.97
CA LYS A 31 1.39 7.07 -13.66
C LYS A 31 0.97 5.64 -13.33
N VAL A 32 0.57 5.36 -12.10
CA VAL A 32 -0.01 4.07 -11.70
C VAL A 32 -1.33 3.84 -12.46
N LYS A 33 -2.18 4.85 -12.56
CA LYS A 33 -3.47 4.80 -13.28
C LYS A 33 -3.32 4.60 -14.80
N LYS A 34 -2.32 5.21 -15.42
CA LYS A 34 -2.11 5.18 -16.90
C LYS A 34 -1.50 3.87 -17.41
N ARG A 35 -0.86 3.06 -16.55
CA ARG A 35 -0.30 1.73 -16.89
C ARG A 35 -1.34 0.63 -16.97
N SER A 36 -2.61 0.91 -16.76
CA SER A 36 -3.64 -0.10 -16.62
C SER A 36 -4.78 0.05 -17.60
N GLY A 37 -4.62 -0.52 -18.79
CA GLY A 37 -5.74 -1.04 -19.59
C GLY A 37 -6.26 -2.32 -18.92
N LYS A 38 -6.92 -2.23 -17.75
CA LYS A 38 -6.99 -3.33 -16.80
C LYS A 38 -8.43 -3.69 -16.46
N SER A 39 -8.64 -4.99 -16.22
CA SER A 39 -9.88 -5.50 -15.68
C SER A 39 -10.30 -4.70 -14.42
N LYS A 40 -11.62 -4.46 -14.27
CA LYS A 40 -12.18 -3.75 -13.10
C LYS A 40 -11.64 -4.23 -11.75
N PRO A 41 -11.45 -5.56 -11.49
CA PRO A 41 -10.91 -6.04 -10.22
C PRO A 41 -9.48 -5.57 -9.92
N ARG A 42 -8.63 -5.48 -10.94
CA ARG A 42 -7.26 -4.99 -10.73
C ARG A 42 -7.23 -3.50 -10.40
N GLN A 43 -8.12 -2.71 -11.02
CA GLN A 43 -8.23 -1.30 -10.68
C GLN A 43 -8.68 -1.13 -9.23
N GLN A 44 -9.64 -1.93 -8.79
CA GLN A 44 -10.10 -1.93 -7.40
C GLN A 44 -8.97 -2.26 -6.42
N ALA A 45 -8.14 -3.26 -6.71
CA ALA A 45 -6.98 -3.59 -5.87
C ALA A 45 -5.98 -2.43 -5.79
N LEU A 46 -5.73 -1.73 -6.91
CA LEU A 46 -4.87 -0.55 -6.94
C LEU A 46 -5.45 0.61 -6.13
N ASP A 47 -6.76 0.84 -6.24
CA ASP A 47 -7.43 1.91 -5.51
C ASP A 47 -7.38 1.65 -4.00
N LYS A 48 -7.60 0.40 -3.56
CA LYS A 48 -7.49 0.01 -2.15
C LYS A 48 -6.05 0.09 -1.60
N ALA A 49 -5.06 -0.29 -2.39
CA ALA A 49 -3.66 -0.10 -2.02
C ALA A 49 -3.31 1.39 -1.87
N ALA A 50 -3.86 2.24 -2.75
CA ALA A 50 -3.66 3.69 -2.69
C ALA A 50 -4.36 4.32 -1.47
N GLU A 51 -5.56 3.85 -1.10
CA GLU A 51 -6.26 4.30 0.11
C GLU A 51 -5.40 4.05 1.36
N LEU A 52 -4.83 2.85 1.50
CA LEU A 52 -3.95 2.52 2.62
C LEU A 52 -2.71 3.42 2.65
N MET A 53 -2.12 3.71 1.50
CA MET A 53 -0.99 4.64 1.41
C MET A 53 -1.32 6.02 1.94
N VAL A 54 -2.51 6.54 1.61
CA VAL A 54 -2.97 7.85 2.09
C VAL A 54 -3.12 7.83 3.61
N GLU A 55 -3.68 6.77 4.19
CA GLU A 55 -3.78 6.61 5.63
C GLU A 55 -2.39 6.64 6.31
N PHE A 56 -1.39 6.00 5.70
CA PHE A 56 -0.03 5.99 6.23
C PHE A 56 0.69 7.33 6.10
N MET A 57 0.51 8.05 5.00
CA MET A 57 1.07 9.39 4.84
C MET A 57 0.56 10.36 5.91
N GLN A 58 -0.67 10.18 6.38
CA GLN A 58 -1.24 10.99 7.46
C GLN A 58 -0.59 10.72 8.83
N THR A 59 0.04 9.54 9.01
CA THR A 59 0.76 9.20 10.25
C THR A 59 2.22 9.67 10.26
N GLY A 60 2.69 10.32 9.20
CA GLY A 60 4.06 10.82 9.07
C GLY A 60 5.10 9.76 8.71
N GLU A 61 4.69 8.55 8.39
CA GLU A 61 5.58 7.48 7.98
C GLU A 61 5.87 7.56 6.47
N GLU A 62 7.15 7.44 6.08
CA GLU A 62 7.54 7.39 4.66
C GLU A 62 7.17 6.05 4.03
N TRP A 63 6.07 6.03 3.31
CA TRP A 63 5.61 4.85 2.57
C TRP A 63 5.84 5.00 1.08
N ARG A 64 6.60 4.08 0.52
CA ARG A 64 6.81 4.01 -0.93
C ARG A 64 6.27 2.69 -1.47
N LEU A 65 5.18 2.74 -2.24
CA LEU A 65 4.78 1.59 -3.05
C LEU A 65 5.98 1.17 -3.91
N GLY A 66 6.46 -0.03 -3.64
CA GLY A 66 7.51 -0.61 -4.47
C GLY A 66 8.88 -0.72 -3.81
N THR A 67 8.98 -0.66 -2.49
CA THR A 67 10.19 -1.08 -1.78
C THR A 67 9.90 -2.29 -0.89
N LEU A 68 10.87 -3.16 -0.68
CA LEU A 68 10.72 -4.25 0.30
C LEU A 68 10.56 -3.70 1.72
N ASN A 69 11.13 -2.53 2.01
CA ASN A 69 10.97 -1.85 3.30
C ASN A 69 9.50 -1.50 3.61
N SER A 70 8.67 -1.27 2.58
CA SER A 70 7.24 -1.05 2.78
C SER A 70 6.51 -2.27 3.35
N ILE A 71 7.08 -3.48 3.19
CA ILE A 71 6.55 -4.70 3.82
C ILE A 71 6.85 -4.69 5.31
N THR A 72 8.03 -4.23 5.73
CA THR A 72 8.35 -4.08 7.16
C THR A 72 7.37 -3.13 7.84
N THR A 73 7.09 -1.99 7.21
CA THR A 73 6.12 -1.05 7.75
C THR A 73 4.69 -1.62 7.77
N LEU A 74 4.33 -2.46 6.78
CA LEU A 74 3.07 -3.19 6.78
C LEU A 74 3.02 -4.20 7.94
N ASP A 75 4.11 -4.94 8.19
CA ASP A 75 4.23 -5.86 9.34
C ASP A 75 4.02 -5.10 10.66
N ASP A 76 4.73 -3.97 10.85
CA ASP A 76 4.62 -3.12 12.04
C ASP A 76 3.21 -2.57 12.23
N TYR A 77 2.54 -2.16 11.14
CA TYR A 77 1.16 -1.70 11.20
C TYR A 77 0.21 -2.81 11.64
N ILE A 78 0.34 -4.01 11.09
CA ILE A 78 -0.48 -5.17 11.48
C ILE A 78 -0.24 -5.49 12.95
N ASP A 79 1.02 -5.53 13.39
CA ASP A 79 1.38 -5.82 14.79
C ASP A 79 0.84 -4.77 15.75
N LYS A 80 0.88 -3.49 15.38
CA LYS A 80 0.26 -2.40 16.15
C LYS A 80 -1.27 -2.57 16.25
N LYS A 81 -1.93 -2.94 15.15
CA LYS A 81 -3.38 -3.21 15.16
C LYS A 81 -3.73 -4.39 16.08
N ARG A 82 -2.95 -5.48 16.04
CA ARG A 82 -3.11 -6.65 16.93
C ARG A 82 -2.90 -6.31 18.41
N GLY A 83 -2.07 -5.32 18.70
CA GLY A 83 -1.89 -4.82 20.08
C GLY A 83 -3.07 -4.01 20.62
N ILE A 84 -3.95 -3.52 19.75
CA ILE A 84 -5.08 -2.64 20.12
C ILE A 84 -6.42 -3.36 19.99
N TYR A 85 -6.61 -4.17 18.95
CA TYR A 85 -7.87 -4.82 18.60
C TYR A 85 -7.75 -6.35 18.72
N ARG A 86 -8.88 -7.03 18.97
CA ARG A 86 -8.91 -8.49 18.91
C ARG A 86 -8.71 -8.97 17.47
N THR A 87 -8.08 -10.10 17.31
CA THR A 87 -7.80 -10.71 16.00
C THR A 87 -9.09 -10.89 15.18
N GLU A 88 -10.19 -11.33 15.83
CA GLU A 88 -11.48 -11.54 15.18
C GLU A 88 -12.06 -10.24 14.62
N ASP A 89 -11.91 -9.13 15.32
CA ASP A 89 -12.40 -7.83 14.91
C ASP A 89 -11.61 -7.31 13.68
N ILE A 90 -10.30 -7.54 13.66
CA ILE A 90 -9.45 -7.20 12.50
C ILE A 90 -9.84 -8.06 11.28
N LEU A 91 -10.06 -9.36 11.48
CA LEU A 91 -10.45 -10.28 10.42
C LEU A 91 -11.88 -10.05 9.90
N ALA A 92 -12.75 -9.46 10.71
CA ALA A 92 -14.11 -9.08 10.31
C ALA A 92 -14.15 -7.78 9.47
N ASP A 93 -13.10 -6.96 9.53
CA ASP A 93 -13.00 -5.73 8.74
C ASP A 93 -12.54 -6.03 7.30
N ASN A 94 -13.51 -6.32 6.44
CA ASN A 94 -13.27 -6.63 5.03
C ASN A 94 -12.60 -5.48 4.27
N ASP A 95 -12.87 -4.21 4.61
CA ASP A 95 -12.23 -3.07 3.95
C ASP A 95 -10.75 -3.00 4.29
N LEU A 96 -10.42 -3.16 5.56
CA LEU A 96 -9.03 -3.23 6.01
C LEU A 96 -8.27 -4.40 5.36
N LEU A 97 -8.86 -5.60 5.35
CA LEU A 97 -8.25 -6.76 4.69
C LEU A 97 -8.01 -6.51 3.20
N MET A 98 -8.97 -5.89 2.51
CA MET A 98 -8.82 -5.52 1.10
C MET A 98 -7.69 -4.52 0.89
N LYS A 99 -7.54 -3.53 1.75
CA LYS A 99 -6.45 -2.56 1.70
C LYS A 99 -5.09 -3.22 1.94
N LEU A 100 -4.95 -3.99 3.01
CA LEU A 100 -3.70 -4.68 3.38
C LEU A 100 -3.26 -5.68 2.32
N GLY A 101 -4.16 -6.56 1.86
CA GLY A 101 -3.87 -7.59 0.85
C GLY A 101 -3.54 -6.98 -0.51
N SER A 102 -4.25 -5.91 -0.91
CA SER A 102 -3.97 -5.19 -2.16
C SER A 102 -2.62 -4.50 -2.11
N PHE A 103 -2.28 -3.85 -1.00
CA PHE A 103 -0.99 -3.18 -0.80
C PHE A 103 0.17 -4.18 -0.88
N TYR A 104 0.07 -5.28 -0.14
CA TYR A 104 1.07 -6.35 -0.18
C TYR A 104 1.22 -6.94 -1.58
N GLY A 105 0.11 -7.23 -2.24
CA GLY A 105 0.09 -7.77 -3.60
C GLY A 105 0.73 -6.83 -4.62
N GLU A 106 0.52 -5.52 -4.53
CA GLU A 106 1.18 -4.55 -5.44
C GLU A 106 2.70 -4.50 -5.21
N ILE A 107 3.18 -4.65 -3.97
CA ILE A 107 4.62 -4.75 -3.72
C ILE A 107 5.20 -6.01 -4.38
N LEU A 108 4.53 -7.17 -4.27
CA LEU A 108 4.96 -8.40 -4.93
C LEU A 108 4.95 -8.26 -6.46
N CYS A 109 3.96 -7.60 -7.04
CA CYS A 109 3.93 -7.30 -8.47
C CYS A 109 5.12 -6.43 -8.90
N ASN A 110 5.44 -5.40 -8.12
CA ASN A 110 6.50 -4.45 -8.47
C ASN A 110 7.91 -5.02 -8.24
N LYS A 111 8.12 -5.80 -7.18
CA LYS A 111 9.46 -6.26 -6.76
C LYS A 111 9.79 -7.68 -7.18
N LYS A 112 8.81 -8.55 -7.19
CA LYS A 112 9.00 -9.97 -7.50
C LYS A 112 8.43 -10.35 -8.88
N HIS A 113 7.87 -9.37 -9.62
CA HIS A 113 7.33 -9.52 -10.98
C HIS A 113 6.16 -10.51 -11.07
N TYR A 114 5.38 -10.65 -10.00
CA TYR A 114 4.10 -11.35 -10.03
C TYR A 114 3.07 -10.57 -10.83
N LYS A 115 2.04 -11.26 -11.29
CA LYS A 115 0.90 -10.66 -12.00
C LYS A 115 -0.39 -11.07 -11.32
N TRP A 116 -1.28 -10.11 -11.11
CA TRP A 116 -2.63 -10.39 -10.63
C TRP A 116 -3.38 -11.29 -11.60
N ASN A 117 -4.02 -12.31 -11.06
CA ASN A 117 -4.97 -13.16 -11.74
C ASN A 117 -6.31 -13.12 -10.97
N PHE A 118 -7.32 -12.49 -11.57
CA PHE A 118 -8.66 -12.37 -11.03
C PHE A 118 -9.57 -13.30 -11.81
N THR A 119 -9.85 -14.45 -11.29
CA THR A 119 -10.85 -15.38 -11.83
C THR A 119 -12.20 -15.10 -11.23
N LYS A 120 -13.32 -15.39 -11.97
CA LYS A 120 -14.67 -14.98 -11.57
C LYS A 120 -15.11 -15.56 -10.22
N ASP A 121 -14.57 -16.70 -9.84
CA ASP A 121 -15.01 -17.48 -8.69
C ASP A 121 -13.91 -17.71 -7.65
N LEU A 122 -12.75 -17.08 -7.81
CA LEU A 122 -11.59 -17.32 -6.95
C LEU A 122 -11.13 -16.06 -6.23
N ILE A 123 -10.57 -16.28 -5.06
CA ILE A 123 -9.83 -15.27 -4.30
C ILE A 123 -8.73 -14.67 -5.21
N PRO A 124 -8.57 -13.34 -5.26
CA PRO A 124 -7.54 -12.70 -6.05
C PRO A 124 -6.17 -13.29 -5.73
N GLN A 125 -5.47 -13.75 -6.75
CA GLN A 125 -4.19 -14.42 -6.62
C GLN A 125 -3.11 -13.74 -7.47
N LEU A 126 -1.86 -13.94 -7.10
CA LEU A 126 -0.70 -13.53 -7.86
C LEU A 126 -0.04 -14.75 -8.50
N VAL A 127 0.35 -14.64 -9.77
CA VAL A 127 0.94 -15.72 -10.55
C VAL A 127 2.28 -15.29 -11.14
N LYS A 128 3.29 -16.19 -11.05
CA LYS A 128 4.60 -16.01 -11.68
C LYS A 128 5.19 -17.39 -12.01
N LYS A 129 5.41 -17.67 -13.30
CA LYS A 129 6.05 -18.92 -13.77
C LYS A 129 5.44 -20.22 -13.19
N GLY A 130 4.11 -20.24 -13.01
CA GLY A 130 3.40 -21.41 -12.43
C GLY A 130 3.28 -21.39 -10.90
N GLU A 131 3.98 -20.52 -10.22
CA GLU A 131 3.82 -20.27 -8.79
C GLU A 131 2.60 -19.39 -8.56
N VAL A 132 1.83 -19.72 -7.52
CA VAL A 132 0.60 -19.01 -7.14
C VAL A 132 0.71 -18.55 -5.70
N ILE A 133 0.42 -17.27 -5.46
CA ILE A 133 0.41 -16.66 -4.13
C ILE A 133 -0.93 -15.99 -3.89
N TYR A 134 -1.43 -16.06 -2.67
CA TYR A 134 -2.67 -15.46 -2.20
C TYR A 134 -2.37 -14.33 -1.20
N PRO A 135 -2.19 -13.08 -1.64
CA PRO A 135 -1.75 -11.98 -0.77
C PRO A 135 -2.69 -11.75 0.41
N PHE A 136 -3.99 -11.90 0.20
CA PHE A 136 -5.00 -11.72 1.24
C PHE A 136 -4.90 -12.80 2.32
N GLU A 137 -4.64 -14.05 1.94
CA GLU A 137 -4.46 -15.14 2.89
C GLU A 137 -3.16 -15.00 3.68
N LEU A 138 -2.07 -14.55 3.05
CA LEU A 138 -0.81 -14.27 3.74
C LEU A 138 -0.96 -13.15 4.77
N VAL A 139 -1.71 -12.09 4.44
CA VAL A 139 -2.04 -11.03 5.40
C VAL A 139 -2.89 -11.56 6.57
N LYS A 140 -3.88 -12.41 6.29
CA LYS A 140 -4.65 -13.06 7.37
C LYS A 140 -3.76 -13.92 8.26
N GLN A 141 -2.86 -14.71 7.69
CA GLN A 141 -1.90 -15.52 8.44
C GLN A 141 -0.96 -14.66 9.30
N LYS A 142 -0.58 -13.47 8.83
CA LYS A 142 0.16 -12.51 9.67
C LYS A 142 -0.71 -11.97 10.80
N ILE A 143 -1.98 -11.67 10.55
CA ILE A 143 -2.93 -11.20 11.58
C ILE A 143 -3.19 -12.27 12.63
N THR A 144 -3.32 -13.54 12.26
CA THR A 144 -3.49 -14.68 13.19
C THR A 144 -2.21 -15.07 13.92
N GLY A 145 -1.05 -14.71 13.39
CA GLY A 145 0.27 -15.08 13.91
C GLY A 145 0.84 -16.36 13.32
N ASP A 146 0.20 -16.95 12.30
CA ASP A 146 0.70 -18.13 11.59
C ASP A 146 1.94 -17.80 10.75
N ILE A 147 2.08 -16.54 10.34
CA ILE A 147 3.30 -15.97 9.75
C ILE A 147 3.82 -14.88 10.68
N GLU A 148 5.07 -15.01 11.10
CA GLU A 148 5.71 -14.03 11.96
C GLU A 148 5.96 -12.70 11.22
N ASN A 149 6.41 -12.78 9.96
CA ASN A 149 6.89 -11.62 9.23
C ASN A 149 6.74 -11.80 7.71
N LEU A 150 5.92 -10.94 7.08
CA LEU A 150 5.68 -10.94 5.63
C LEU A 150 6.95 -10.56 4.85
N TYR A 151 7.82 -9.73 5.42
CA TYR A 151 9.07 -9.34 4.79
C TYR A 151 10.01 -10.54 4.63
N ASN A 152 10.19 -11.37 5.67
CA ASN A 152 11.02 -12.57 5.59
C ASN A 152 10.41 -13.60 4.64
N TYR A 153 9.09 -13.79 4.69
CA TYR A 153 8.38 -14.63 3.72
C TYR A 153 8.64 -14.16 2.28
N THR A 154 8.54 -12.85 2.02
CA THR A 154 8.77 -12.27 0.69
C THR A 154 10.21 -12.46 0.21
N LYS A 155 11.19 -12.43 1.12
CA LYS A 155 12.59 -12.70 0.73
C LYS A 155 12.81 -14.12 0.26
N SER A 156 12.07 -15.09 0.78
CA SER A 156 12.18 -16.50 0.41
C SER A 156 11.54 -16.84 -0.95
N LEU A 157 10.70 -15.94 -1.51
CA LEU A 157 10.13 -16.02 -2.86
C LEU A 157 11.16 -15.58 -3.90
#